data_4dbff8bdadbd87cf1aa87ad3b5124a2d
#
_entry.id   4dbff8bdadbd87cf1aa87ad3b5124a2d
#
_cell.length_a   1.000
_cell.length_b   1.000
_cell.length_c   1.000
_cell.angle_alpha   90.00
_cell.angle_beta   90.00
_cell.angle_gamma   90.00
#
_symmetry.space_group_name_H-M   'P 1'
#
loop_
_entity.id
_entity.type
_entity.pdbx_description
1 polymer ?
#
loop_
_entity_poly.entity_id
_entity_poly.type
_entity_poly.pdbx_seq_one_letter_code
_entity_poly.pdbx_strand_id
1 'polypeptide(L)'
;MLSTLYFALSIVTPYYFNKNIHNFGNVGFGGFIHSELAPYATKYIDNIRYDGRNIRKEIMKDYKDKSVLDMCCGTGTSTLCNGIGIDTSPQMLNVARRYNKKSAFHLGNAENYKPDDEFDIVTCMFSLHEMPYSAQIKVINNALLIAKEEVIIVDISPNYKPSKIMLSGEPYLLEYLKNIKIILYQFDYSELIKNHVGIWKMKLS
;
A
#
# COMPACT_ATOMS: atom_id res chain seq x y z
N MET A 1 -4.37 47.52 5.67
CA MET A 1 -5.01 46.34 5.07
C MET A 1 -4.13 45.14 5.36
N LEU A 2 -4.42 44.40 6.41
CA LEU A 2 -3.74 43.16 6.75
C LEU A 2 -4.48 42.03 6.00
N SER A 3 -3.84 41.47 4.97
CA SER A 3 -4.31 40.25 4.32
C SER A 3 -4.01 39.07 5.23
N THR A 4 -5.03 38.58 5.91
CA THR A 4 -4.97 37.36 6.69
C THR A 4 -4.87 36.18 5.71
N LEU A 5 -3.66 35.65 5.51
CA LEU A 5 -3.46 34.37 4.82
C LEU A 5 -4.06 33.26 5.71
N TYR A 6 -5.25 32.82 5.38
CA TYR A 6 -5.77 31.56 5.89
C TYR A 6 -5.00 30.40 5.22
N PHE A 7 -3.95 29.92 5.86
CA PHE A 7 -3.46 28.57 5.64
C PHE A 7 -4.54 27.63 6.18
N ALA A 8 -5.40 27.17 5.28
CA ALA A 8 -6.20 25.99 5.57
C ALA A 8 -5.23 24.80 5.67
N LEU A 9 -4.73 24.56 6.90
CA LEU A 9 -4.21 23.23 7.23
C LEU A 9 -5.39 22.28 7.02
N SER A 10 -5.42 21.60 5.87
CA SER A 10 -6.24 20.41 5.72
C SER A 10 -5.70 19.42 6.75
N ILE A 11 -6.37 19.33 7.90
CA ILE A 11 -6.12 18.29 8.89
C ILE A 11 -6.51 17.00 8.15
N VAL A 12 -5.51 16.33 7.56
CA VAL A 12 -5.69 14.98 7.06
C VAL A 12 -5.93 14.14 8.31
N THR A 13 -7.21 13.94 8.64
CA THR A 13 -7.58 13.04 9.71
C THR A 13 -7.05 11.66 9.34
N PRO A 14 -6.32 10.97 10.24
CA PRO A 14 -5.87 9.62 9.99
C PRO A 14 -7.07 8.77 9.61
N TYR A 15 -7.09 8.29 8.36
CA TYR A 15 -8.22 7.55 7.83
C TYR A 15 -7.91 6.06 7.86
N TYR A 16 -8.78 5.30 8.49
CA TYR A 16 -8.77 3.84 8.45
C TYR A 16 -10.22 3.35 8.44
N PHE A 17 -10.47 2.30 7.69
CA PHE A 17 -11.83 1.78 7.51
C PHE A 17 -12.30 0.97 8.72
N ASN A 18 -11.37 0.29 9.39
CA ASN A 18 -11.68 -0.52 10.55
C ASN A 18 -10.58 -0.40 11.61
N LYS A 19 -10.97 -0.06 12.83
CA LYS A 19 -10.04 0.07 13.98
C LYS A 19 -9.38 -1.25 14.40
N ASN A 20 -9.90 -2.38 13.93
CA ASN A 20 -9.41 -3.71 14.30
C ASN A 20 -8.44 -4.29 13.25
N ILE A 21 -8.05 -3.54 12.21
CA ILE A 21 -7.06 -4.00 11.26
C ILE A 21 -5.81 -4.45 12.01
N HIS A 22 -5.32 -5.64 11.70
CA HIS A 22 -4.22 -6.34 12.38
C HIS A 22 -4.37 -6.42 13.91
N ASN A 23 -5.61 -6.32 14.44
CA ASN A 23 -5.95 -6.26 15.86
C ASN A 23 -5.40 -5.03 16.63
N PHE A 24 -4.62 -4.16 16.01
CA PHE A 24 -4.02 -2.97 16.63
C PHE A 24 -4.52 -1.66 16.03
N GLY A 25 -5.00 -1.69 14.79
CA GLY A 25 -5.28 -0.50 14.00
C GLY A 25 -4.02 0.21 13.50
N ASN A 26 -4.22 1.33 12.80
CA ASN A 26 -3.13 2.07 12.13
C ASN A 26 -2.88 3.46 12.74
N VAL A 27 -3.59 3.85 13.79
CA VAL A 27 -3.47 5.16 14.45
C VAL A 27 -3.49 5.05 15.96
N GLY A 28 -3.07 6.12 16.66
CA GLY A 28 -3.01 6.17 18.12
C GLY A 28 -1.99 5.20 18.71
N PHE A 29 -2.24 4.71 19.91
CA PHE A 29 -1.32 3.81 20.62
C PHE A 29 -1.22 2.44 19.92
N GLY A 30 -2.34 1.89 19.43
CA GLY A 30 -2.34 0.65 18.67
C GLY A 30 -1.55 0.77 17.37
N GLY A 31 -1.74 1.87 16.63
CA GLY A 31 -0.97 2.18 15.42
C GLY A 31 0.53 2.36 15.70
N PHE A 32 0.89 2.91 16.85
CA PHE A 32 2.30 2.97 17.29
C PHE A 32 2.89 1.56 17.44
N ILE A 33 2.24 0.69 18.21
CA ILE A 33 2.71 -0.71 18.39
C ILE A 33 2.78 -1.42 17.04
N HIS A 34 1.72 -1.32 16.24
CA HIS A 34 1.66 -1.95 14.92
C HIS A 34 2.81 -1.49 14.03
N SER A 35 3.05 -0.18 13.92
CA SER A 35 4.10 0.36 13.07
C SER A 35 5.51 -0.06 13.49
N GLU A 36 5.78 -0.18 14.79
CA GLU A 36 7.07 -0.65 15.29
C GLU A 36 7.28 -2.17 15.02
N LEU A 37 6.22 -2.96 15.06
CA LEU A 37 6.29 -4.41 14.82
C LEU A 37 6.24 -4.78 13.34
N ALA A 38 5.61 -3.97 12.49
CA ALA A 38 5.36 -4.30 11.08
C ALA A 38 6.62 -4.67 10.28
N PRO A 39 7.79 -3.99 10.39
CA PRO A 39 8.98 -4.39 9.66
C PRO A 39 9.48 -5.79 10.04
N TYR A 40 9.35 -6.15 11.32
CA TYR A 40 9.76 -7.48 11.81
C TYR A 40 8.76 -8.55 11.37
N ALA A 41 7.45 -8.27 11.42
CA ALA A 41 6.41 -9.16 10.93
C ALA A 41 6.58 -9.42 9.43
N THR A 42 6.82 -8.37 8.63
CA THR A 42 7.11 -8.49 7.20
C THR A 42 8.31 -9.41 6.94
N LYS A 43 9.44 -9.18 7.63
CA LYS A 43 10.63 -10.01 7.50
C LYS A 43 10.38 -11.47 7.91
N TYR A 44 9.60 -11.68 8.95
CA TYR A 44 9.23 -13.03 9.41
C TYR A 44 8.38 -13.75 8.36
N ILE A 45 7.40 -13.07 7.76
CA ILE A 45 6.57 -13.62 6.69
C ILE A 45 7.42 -13.93 5.46
N ASP A 46 8.29 -13.01 5.03
CA ASP A 46 9.21 -13.20 3.91
C ASP A 46 10.07 -14.47 4.11
N ASN A 47 10.58 -14.69 5.34
CA ASN A 47 11.39 -15.86 5.64
C ASN A 47 10.61 -17.18 5.62
N ILE A 48 9.40 -17.21 6.22
CA ILE A 48 8.66 -18.47 6.41
C ILE A 48 7.76 -18.81 5.22
N ARG A 49 7.15 -17.80 4.59
CA ARG A 49 6.16 -18.00 3.53
C ARG A 49 6.73 -17.83 2.14
N TYR A 50 7.83 -17.10 2.00
CA TYR A 50 8.41 -16.74 0.71
C TYR A 50 9.85 -17.26 0.56
N ASP A 51 10.25 -18.26 1.35
CA ASP A 51 11.58 -18.90 1.30
C ASP A 51 12.74 -17.89 1.39
N GLY A 52 12.59 -16.86 2.23
CA GLY A 52 13.55 -15.79 2.41
C GLY A 52 13.58 -14.74 1.29
N ARG A 53 12.68 -14.84 0.31
CA ARG A 53 12.56 -13.86 -0.78
C ARG A 53 11.96 -12.56 -0.29
N ASN A 54 12.59 -11.45 -0.65
CA ASN A 54 12.00 -10.13 -0.47
C ASN A 54 11.28 -9.72 -1.77
N ILE A 55 10.02 -10.15 -1.90
CA ILE A 55 9.19 -9.94 -3.09
C ILE A 55 9.10 -8.46 -3.48
N ARG A 56 8.96 -7.57 -2.49
CA ARG A 56 8.88 -6.13 -2.74
C ARG A 56 10.14 -5.62 -3.43
N LYS A 57 11.32 -5.98 -2.93
CA LYS A 57 12.59 -5.60 -3.53
C LYS A 57 12.83 -6.26 -4.88
N GLU A 58 12.42 -7.52 -5.05
CA GLU A 58 12.53 -8.22 -6.33
C GLU A 58 11.73 -7.51 -7.43
N ILE A 59 10.49 -7.12 -7.14
CA ILE A 59 9.64 -6.39 -8.09
C ILE A 59 10.26 -5.02 -8.41
N MET A 60 10.62 -4.26 -7.38
CA MET A 60 11.09 -2.88 -7.56
C MET A 60 12.49 -2.78 -8.17
N LYS A 61 13.21 -3.86 -8.27
CA LYS A 61 14.55 -3.93 -8.88
C LYS A 61 14.58 -3.40 -10.33
N ASP A 62 13.52 -3.68 -11.07
CA ASP A 62 13.44 -3.34 -12.51
C ASP A 62 13.02 -1.88 -12.75
N TYR A 63 12.66 -1.14 -11.69
CA TYR A 63 12.14 0.23 -11.75
C TYR A 63 13.05 1.29 -11.11
N LYS A 64 14.36 0.97 -10.94
CA LYS A 64 15.30 1.84 -10.22
C LYS A 64 15.51 3.22 -10.84
N ASP A 65 15.35 3.32 -12.16
CA ASP A 65 15.55 4.53 -12.93
C ASP A 65 14.23 5.24 -13.28
N LYS A 66 13.13 4.82 -12.63
CA LYS A 66 11.78 5.36 -12.81
C LYS A 66 11.36 6.22 -11.63
N SER A 67 10.54 7.23 -11.89
CA SER A 67 9.82 7.93 -10.85
C SER A 67 8.69 7.04 -10.32
N VAL A 68 8.71 6.72 -9.00
CA VAL A 68 7.78 5.75 -8.41
C VAL A 68 7.01 6.38 -7.26
N LEU A 69 5.68 6.28 -7.32
CA LEU A 69 4.78 6.53 -6.20
C LEU A 69 4.32 5.19 -5.59
N ASP A 70 4.59 5.01 -4.30
CA ASP A 70 4.16 3.85 -3.51
C ASP A 70 2.94 4.23 -2.66
N MET A 71 1.76 3.83 -3.11
CA MET A 71 0.49 4.08 -2.42
C MET A 71 0.29 3.10 -1.27
N CYS A 72 -0.19 3.59 -0.13
CA CYS A 72 -0.36 2.80 1.09
C CYS A 72 0.97 2.15 1.53
N CYS A 73 2.05 2.95 1.54
CA CYS A 73 3.41 2.46 1.71
C CYS A 73 3.72 1.90 3.10
N GLY A 74 2.85 2.11 4.08
CA GLY A 74 3.04 1.68 5.47
C GLY A 74 4.39 2.11 6.03
N THR A 75 5.20 1.16 6.46
CA THR A 75 6.55 1.41 6.99
C THR A 75 7.64 1.56 5.91
N GLY A 76 7.25 1.72 4.65
CA GLY A 76 8.15 2.01 3.53
C GLY A 76 8.97 0.81 3.05
N THR A 77 8.55 -0.42 3.35
CA THR A 77 9.29 -1.65 2.96
C THR A 77 9.21 -1.94 1.46
N SER A 78 8.19 -1.42 0.77
CA SER A 78 7.98 -1.49 -0.67
C SER A 78 8.51 -0.27 -1.42
N THR A 79 8.68 0.86 -0.71
CA THR A 79 9.07 2.13 -1.33
C THR A 79 10.50 2.06 -1.87
N LEU A 80 10.65 2.34 -3.16
CA LEU A 80 11.95 2.37 -3.83
C LEU A 80 12.83 3.47 -3.24
N CYS A 81 14.14 3.22 -3.20
CA CYS A 81 15.12 4.25 -2.83
C CYS A 81 14.98 5.45 -3.81
N ASN A 82 14.86 6.66 -3.28
CA ASN A 82 14.52 7.90 -3.98
C ASN A 82 13.07 7.98 -4.51
N GLY A 83 12.21 7.00 -4.21
CA GLY A 83 10.78 7.06 -4.49
C GLY A 83 10.00 7.89 -3.47
N ILE A 84 8.70 8.05 -3.74
CA ILE A 84 7.77 8.72 -2.84
C ILE A 84 6.76 7.70 -2.32
N GLY A 85 6.56 7.65 -1.00
CA GLY A 85 5.53 6.83 -0.36
C GLY A 85 4.43 7.69 0.27
N ILE A 86 3.19 7.27 0.14
CA ILE A 86 2.04 7.88 0.84
C ILE A 86 1.33 6.85 1.70
N ASP A 87 0.88 7.29 2.87
CA ASP A 87 0.06 6.51 3.79
C ASP A 87 -0.83 7.42 4.62
N THR A 88 -1.92 6.88 5.15
CA THR A 88 -2.82 7.62 6.04
C THR A 88 -2.38 7.58 7.52
N SER A 89 -1.44 6.69 7.87
CA SER A 89 -0.94 6.51 9.23
C SER A 89 0.33 7.32 9.49
N PRO A 90 0.29 8.37 10.33
CA PRO A 90 1.49 9.09 10.75
C PRO A 90 2.51 8.21 11.44
N GLN A 91 2.05 7.18 12.19
CA GLN A 91 2.90 6.23 12.90
C GLN A 91 3.70 5.37 11.91
N MET A 92 3.05 4.82 10.88
CA MET A 92 3.71 4.08 9.81
C MET A 92 4.76 4.94 9.11
N LEU A 93 4.40 6.16 8.72
CA LEU A 93 5.31 7.09 8.05
C LEU A 93 6.51 7.49 8.90
N ASN A 94 6.35 7.60 10.23
CA ASN A 94 7.48 7.86 11.13
C ASN A 94 8.49 6.70 11.12
N VAL A 95 8.01 5.46 11.05
CA VAL A 95 8.87 4.28 10.90
C VAL A 95 9.51 4.27 9.51
N ALA A 96 8.75 4.52 8.44
CA ALA A 96 9.25 4.59 7.08
C ALA A 96 10.43 5.56 6.93
N ARG A 97 10.31 6.79 7.48
CA ARG A 97 11.37 7.82 7.46
C ARG A 97 12.63 7.39 8.22
N ARG A 98 12.51 6.57 9.27
CA ARG A 98 13.66 6.04 10.02
C ARG A 98 14.44 4.97 9.23
N TYR A 99 13.72 4.10 8.53
CA TYR A 99 14.32 2.96 7.84
C TYR A 99 14.73 3.26 6.39
N ASN A 100 14.03 4.15 5.69
CA ASN A 100 14.32 4.50 4.31
C ASN A 100 14.58 6.01 4.15
N LYS A 101 15.75 6.45 4.60
CA LYS A 101 16.14 7.88 4.66
C LYS A 101 16.33 8.55 3.30
N LYS A 102 16.38 7.78 2.23
CA LYS A 102 16.59 8.31 0.87
C LYS A 102 15.28 8.54 0.11
N SER A 103 14.15 8.18 0.70
CA SER A 103 12.83 8.33 0.09
C SER A 103 12.02 9.41 0.80
N ALA A 104 11.08 10.01 0.10
CA ALA A 104 10.14 10.97 0.67
C ALA A 104 8.85 10.25 1.11
N PHE A 105 8.28 10.68 2.24
CA PHE A 105 7.06 10.08 2.79
C PHE A 105 6.06 11.16 3.18
N HIS A 106 4.85 11.10 2.60
CA HIS A 106 3.81 12.10 2.80
C HIS A 106 2.55 11.46 3.39
N LEU A 107 1.89 12.22 4.27
CA LEU A 107 0.57 11.86 4.75
C LEU A 107 -0.42 12.09 3.61
N GLY A 108 -1.13 11.05 3.19
CA GLY A 108 -2.07 11.13 2.07
C GLY A 108 -2.99 9.92 2.00
N ASN A 109 -4.21 10.15 1.48
CA ASN A 109 -5.16 9.08 1.22
C ASN A 109 -5.08 8.67 -0.25
N ALA A 110 -4.72 7.41 -0.50
CA ALA A 110 -4.58 6.85 -1.85
C ALA A 110 -5.87 6.91 -2.69
N GLU A 111 -7.05 7.03 -2.07
CA GLU A 111 -8.31 7.17 -2.80
C GLU A 111 -8.43 8.49 -3.58
N ASN A 112 -7.71 9.54 -3.15
CA ASN A 112 -7.86 10.90 -3.71
C ASN A 112 -6.56 11.73 -3.66
N TYR A 113 -5.42 11.10 -3.45
CA TYR A 113 -4.12 11.77 -3.48
C TYR A 113 -3.89 12.40 -4.85
N LYS A 114 -3.45 13.64 -4.85
CA LYS A 114 -3.12 14.40 -6.06
C LYS A 114 -1.72 14.93 -5.92
N PRO A 115 -0.74 14.30 -6.53
CA PRO A 115 0.63 14.84 -6.61
C PRO A 115 0.68 16.03 -7.58
N ASP A 116 1.69 16.86 -7.43
CA ASP A 116 1.96 17.97 -8.36
C ASP A 116 2.43 17.45 -9.73
N ASP A 117 3.18 16.34 -9.75
CA ASP A 117 3.69 15.67 -10.93
C ASP A 117 3.15 14.25 -11.05
N GLU A 118 3.01 13.74 -12.27
CA GLU A 118 2.72 12.35 -12.56
C GLU A 118 3.98 11.48 -12.34
N PHE A 119 3.77 10.21 -12.07
CA PHE A 119 4.83 9.20 -11.87
C PHE A 119 4.89 8.21 -13.03
N ASP A 120 6.09 7.77 -13.39
CA ASP A 120 6.22 6.70 -14.39
C ASP A 120 5.49 5.44 -13.91
N ILE A 121 5.70 5.09 -12.64
CA ILE A 121 5.14 3.89 -12.02
C ILE A 121 4.37 4.25 -10.75
N VAL A 122 3.19 3.67 -10.60
CA VAL A 122 2.44 3.71 -9.34
C VAL A 122 2.30 2.29 -8.79
N THR A 123 2.65 2.10 -7.53
CA THR A 123 2.53 0.80 -6.85
C THR A 123 1.55 0.87 -5.68
N CYS A 124 0.86 -0.25 -5.41
CA CYS A 124 0.11 -0.48 -4.18
C CYS A 124 0.34 -1.93 -3.76
N MET A 125 1.03 -2.14 -2.64
CA MET A 125 1.46 -3.47 -2.23
C MET A 125 0.91 -3.86 -0.86
N PHE A 126 0.16 -4.97 -0.81
CA PHE A 126 -0.39 -5.58 0.40
C PHE A 126 -1.30 -4.64 1.20
N SER A 127 -2.21 -3.95 0.51
CA SER A 127 -3.12 -2.99 1.16
C SER A 127 -4.57 -3.08 0.70
N LEU A 128 -4.85 -3.57 -0.52
CA LEU A 128 -6.23 -3.63 -1.01
C LEU A 128 -7.09 -4.58 -0.17
N HIS A 129 -6.52 -5.65 0.37
CA HIS A 129 -7.24 -6.60 1.23
C HIS A 129 -7.62 -6.02 2.60
N GLU A 130 -7.04 -4.89 2.99
CA GLU A 130 -7.32 -4.18 4.24
C GLU A 130 -8.46 -3.14 4.12
N MET A 131 -9.03 -2.95 2.93
CA MET A 131 -10.02 -1.91 2.69
C MET A 131 -11.29 -2.44 2.03
N PRO A 132 -12.46 -1.77 2.23
CA PRO A 132 -13.71 -2.17 1.63
C PRO A 132 -13.68 -1.99 0.10
N TYR A 133 -14.54 -2.73 -0.60
CA TYR A 133 -14.65 -2.75 -2.06
C TYR A 133 -14.67 -1.37 -2.71
N SER A 134 -15.45 -0.42 -2.15
CA SER A 134 -15.55 0.93 -2.69
C SER A 134 -14.23 1.71 -2.64
N ALA A 135 -13.41 1.46 -1.62
CA ALA A 135 -12.10 2.08 -1.49
C ALA A 135 -11.08 1.43 -2.43
N GLN A 136 -11.12 0.09 -2.59
CA GLN A 136 -10.29 -0.62 -3.57
C GLN A 136 -10.43 -0.01 -4.96
N ILE A 137 -11.68 0.22 -5.43
CA ILE A 137 -11.95 0.84 -6.74
C ILE A 137 -11.37 2.25 -6.81
N LYS A 138 -11.55 3.07 -5.78
CA LYS A 138 -11.04 4.46 -5.80
C LYS A 138 -9.52 4.50 -5.82
N VAL A 139 -8.85 3.65 -5.03
CA VAL A 139 -7.38 3.56 -5.02
C VAL A 139 -6.85 3.15 -6.40
N ILE A 140 -7.44 2.13 -7.01
CA ILE A 140 -7.03 1.65 -8.34
C ILE A 140 -7.26 2.74 -9.40
N ASN A 141 -8.43 3.37 -9.41
CA ASN A 141 -8.73 4.45 -10.36
C ASN A 141 -7.78 5.64 -10.18
N ASN A 142 -7.47 6.01 -8.93
CA ASN A 142 -6.53 7.09 -8.68
C ASN A 142 -5.10 6.72 -9.09
N ALA A 143 -4.67 5.46 -8.88
CA ALA A 143 -3.39 4.97 -9.37
C ALA A 143 -3.27 5.07 -10.90
N LEU A 144 -4.34 4.70 -11.63
CA LEU A 144 -4.41 4.80 -13.09
C LEU A 144 -4.38 6.26 -13.60
N LEU A 145 -4.89 7.21 -12.81
CA LEU A 145 -4.86 8.62 -13.16
C LEU A 145 -3.48 9.28 -12.95
N ILE A 146 -2.68 8.73 -12.04
CA ILE A 146 -1.37 9.31 -11.66
C ILE A 146 -0.22 8.67 -12.46
N ALA A 147 -0.35 7.39 -12.82
CA ALA A 147 0.71 6.67 -13.51
C ALA A 147 0.80 7.10 -14.99
N LYS A 148 2.04 7.24 -15.50
CA LYS A 148 2.31 7.47 -16.94
C LYS A 148 2.50 6.17 -17.71
N GLU A 149 3.23 5.21 -17.12
CA GLU A 149 3.65 4.01 -17.85
C GLU A 149 3.01 2.73 -17.32
N GLU A 150 2.97 2.53 -16.00
CA GLU A 150 2.50 1.28 -15.44
C GLU A 150 1.93 1.43 -14.02
N VAL A 151 0.86 0.70 -13.75
CA VAL A 151 0.33 0.48 -12.40
C VAL A 151 0.63 -0.95 -11.99
N ILE A 152 1.17 -1.13 -10.77
CA ILE A 152 1.54 -2.43 -10.20
C ILE A 152 0.81 -2.63 -8.89
N ILE A 153 -0.04 -3.63 -8.84
CA ILE A 153 -0.71 -4.08 -7.62
C ILE A 153 -0.11 -5.41 -7.19
N VAL A 154 0.31 -5.50 -5.94
CA VAL A 154 0.79 -6.76 -5.33
C VAL A 154 -0.03 -7.01 -4.08
N ASP A 155 -0.70 -8.13 -4.02
CA ASP A 155 -1.56 -8.43 -2.88
C ASP A 155 -1.81 -9.94 -2.74
N ILE A 156 -2.61 -10.32 -1.77
CA ILE A 156 -3.01 -11.69 -1.53
C ILE A 156 -3.62 -12.29 -2.79
N SER A 157 -3.16 -13.49 -3.20
CA SER A 157 -3.69 -14.21 -4.35
C SER A 157 -5.19 -14.47 -4.20
N PRO A 158 -6.00 -14.34 -5.28
CA PRO A 158 -7.41 -14.71 -5.24
C PRO A 158 -7.65 -16.20 -4.94
N ASN A 159 -6.62 -17.03 -5.02
CA ASN A 159 -6.67 -18.46 -4.69
C ASN A 159 -6.29 -18.75 -3.23
N TYR A 160 -5.99 -17.72 -2.44
CA TYR A 160 -5.60 -17.86 -1.04
C TYR A 160 -6.75 -18.39 -0.17
N LYS A 161 -6.40 -19.28 0.78
CA LYS A 161 -7.34 -19.85 1.74
C LYS A 161 -6.99 -19.33 3.15
N PRO A 162 -7.67 -18.28 3.64
CA PRO A 162 -7.33 -17.67 4.92
C PRO A 162 -7.68 -18.58 6.10
N SER A 163 -6.83 -18.57 7.12
CA SER A 163 -7.12 -19.17 8.41
C SER A 163 -8.08 -18.32 9.23
N LYS A 164 -8.72 -18.91 10.26
CA LYS A 164 -9.57 -18.16 11.19
C LYS A 164 -8.79 -17.05 11.92
N ILE A 165 -7.52 -17.28 12.22
CA ILE A 165 -6.66 -16.28 12.87
C ILE A 165 -6.45 -15.09 11.95
N MET A 166 -6.16 -15.32 10.67
CA MET A 166 -6.01 -14.24 9.71
C MET A 166 -7.30 -13.42 9.55
N LEU A 167 -8.44 -14.09 9.44
CA LEU A 167 -9.74 -13.42 9.31
C LEU A 167 -10.10 -12.55 10.54
N SER A 168 -9.55 -12.83 11.72
CA SER A 168 -9.80 -12.00 12.90
C SER A 168 -9.07 -10.64 12.84
N GLY A 169 -7.97 -10.55 12.10
CA GLY A 169 -7.20 -9.31 11.90
C GLY A 169 -7.46 -8.61 10.57
N GLU A 170 -8.12 -9.29 9.61
CA GLU A 170 -8.34 -8.81 8.26
C GLU A 170 -9.84 -8.77 7.91
N PRO A 171 -10.56 -7.75 8.37
CA PRO A 171 -12.02 -7.71 8.28
C PRO A 171 -12.57 -7.63 6.86
N TYR A 172 -11.78 -7.18 5.88
CA TYR A 172 -12.18 -7.04 4.48
C TYR A 172 -11.65 -8.14 3.57
N LEU A 173 -10.83 -9.07 4.08
CA LEU A 173 -10.16 -10.08 3.26
C LEU A 173 -11.12 -10.97 2.47
N LEU A 174 -12.24 -11.40 3.04
CA LEU A 174 -13.21 -12.23 2.31
C LEU A 174 -13.90 -11.46 1.18
N GLU A 175 -14.22 -10.19 1.40
CA GLU A 175 -14.78 -9.31 0.36
C GLU A 175 -13.75 -9.08 -0.76
N TYR A 176 -12.51 -8.81 -0.40
CA TYR A 176 -11.39 -8.69 -1.33
C TYR A 176 -11.23 -9.95 -2.20
N LEU A 177 -11.10 -11.13 -1.61
CA LEU A 177 -10.92 -12.40 -2.34
C LEU A 177 -12.06 -12.68 -3.32
N LYS A 178 -13.29 -12.28 -2.97
CA LYS A 178 -14.46 -12.42 -3.84
C LYS A 178 -14.41 -11.50 -5.06
N ASN A 179 -13.87 -10.29 -4.91
CA ASN A 179 -14.04 -9.21 -5.88
C ASN A 179 -12.77 -8.88 -6.68
N ILE A 180 -11.57 -9.21 -6.18
CA ILE A 180 -10.31 -8.71 -6.77
C ILE A 180 -10.12 -9.09 -8.24
N LYS A 181 -10.54 -10.28 -8.66
CA LYS A 181 -10.49 -10.69 -10.07
C LYS A 181 -11.36 -9.82 -10.97
N ILE A 182 -12.48 -9.33 -10.44
CA ILE A 182 -13.42 -8.48 -11.17
C ILE A 182 -12.87 -7.06 -11.23
N ILE A 183 -12.35 -6.56 -10.11
CA ILE A 183 -11.79 -5.19 -10.03
C ILE A 183 -10.59 -5.03 -10.95
N LEU A 184 -9.71 -6.02 -10.99
CA LEU A 184 -8.46 -5.99 -11.76
C LEU A 184 -8.53 -6.81 -13.06
N TYR A 185 -9.72 -6.97 -13.65
CA TYR A 185 -9.91 -7.82 -14.84
C TYR A 185 -9.10 -7.38 -16.08
N GLN A 186 -8.74 -6.08 -16.15
CA GLN A 186 -7.94 -5.51 -17.24
C GLN A 186 -6.42 -5.60 -17.01
N PHE A 187 -6.01 -6.01 -15.82
CA PHE A 187 -4.60 -6.14 -15.47
C PHE A 187 -4.06 -7.52 -15.83
N ASP A 188 -2.84 -7.58 -16.31
CA ASP A 188 -2.10 -8.82 -16.47
C ASP A 188 -1.79 -9.42 -15.10
N TYR A 189 -2.27 -10.64 -14.86
CA TYR A 189 -2.14 -11.33 -13.58
C TYR A 189 -1.14 -12.47 -13.64
N SER A 190 -0.29 -12.58 -12.60
CA SER A 190 0.49 -13.78 -12.32
C SER A 190 0.62 -14.03 -10.82
N GLU A 191 0.92 -15.28 -10.42
CA GLU A 191 1.23 -15.60 -9.02
C GLU A 191 2.74 -15.53 -8.78
N LEU A 192 3.15 -14.71 -7.83
CA LEU A 192 4.54 -14.64 -7.34
C LEU A 192 4.84 -15.76 -6.36
N ILE A 193 3.89 -16.06 -5.49
CA ILE A 193 3.90 -17.18 -4.55
C ILE A 193 2.59 -17.94 -4.73
N LYS A 194 2.68 -19.20 -5.09
CA LYS A 194 1.52 -20.05 -5.39
C LYS A 194 0.47 -20.00 -4.29
N ASN A 195 -0.76 -19.68 -4.66
CA ASN A 195 -1.91 -19.55 -3.77
C ASN A 195 -1.70 -18.57 -2.58
N HIS A 196 -0.73 -17.65 -2.64
CA HIS A 196 -0.46 -16.74 -1.55
C HIS A 196 -0.32 -15.29 -2.01
N VAL A 197 0.54 -14.99 -2.98
CA VAL A 197 0.78 -13.62 -3.45
C VAL A 197 0.57 -13.56 -4.96
N GLY A 198 -0.29 -12.64 -5.37
CA GLY A 198 -0.52 -12.25 -6.75
C GLY A 198 0.13 -10.92 -7.09
N ILE A 199 0.44 -10.74 -8.36
CA ILE A 199 0.82 -9.46 -8.95
C ILE A 199 -0.08 -9.19 -10.15
N TRP A 200 -0.53 -7.97 -10.24
CA TRP A 200 -1.30 -7.43 -11.36
C TRP A 200 -0.57 -6.22 -11.91
N LYS A 201 -0.38 -6.18 -13.21
CA LYS A 201 0.30 -5.11 -13.91
C LYS A 201 -0.59 -4.57 -15.02
N MET A 202 -0.66 -3.25 -15.14
CA MET A 202 -1.34 -2.59 -16.24
C MET A 202 -0.41 -1.54 -16.84
N LYS A 203 0.03 -1.77 -18.08
CA LYS A 203 0.77 -0.80 -18.88
C LYS A 203 -0.20 0.22 -19.46
N LEU A 204 0.18 1.46 -19.38
CA LEU A 204 -0.55 2.60 -19.93
C LEU A 204 0.09 3.01 -21.26
N SER A 205 -0.73 3.36 -22.23
CA SER A 205 -0.31 3.75 -23.58
C SER A 205 -0.11 5.26 -23.71
#